data_06e2d046136fdfa4fc7fbe26fda43c94
#
_entry.id   06e2d046136fdfa4fc7fbe26fda43c94
#
_cell.length_a   1.000
_cell.length_b   1.000
_cell.length_c   1.000
_cell.angle_alpha   90.00
_cell.angle_beta   90.00
_cell.angle_gamma   90.00
#
_symmetry.space_group_name_H-M   'P 1'
#
loop_
_entity.id
_entity.type
_entity.pdbx_description
1 polymer ?
#
loop_
_entity_poly.entity_id
_entity_poly.type
_entity_poly.pdbx_seq_one_letter_code
_entity_poly.pdbx_strand_id
1 'polypeptide(L)'
;RYWMGQVNRISPEAPVPILDVSSSIDKPGGAANVAKNLSDFGMDVTLIGLIGKDEASIKLHEIISSSGVNYKPIEDSKIRTTIKLRVIDKNQQIMRIDHEDKNLSKKVISALKPIETTLNNYDGIIISDYDKGMVKPIVKKILSKAFDLGIKTFVDPKGSDFSFYKKAFLLKPNLSEFEAVVGVSKNIKEFKEKGEKLRKKLSLQYLLVTEGKKGMTLFESKKSTSYSASQQDVFDVTGAGDTVISILSSYIIAGRSIASAVKMSNIAAGLSVQKLGSTSVNQNELAHESKK
;
A
#
# COMPACT_ATOMS: atom_id res chain seq x y z
N ARG A 1 1.04 -13.74 -6.67
CA ARG A 1 1.65 -14.97 -7.22
C ARG A 1 2.52 -14.60 -8.40
N TYR A 2 3.69 -15.22 -8.50
CA TYR A 2 4.62 -15.07 -9.61
C TYR A 2 4.86 -16.45 -10.22
N TRP A 3 4.57 -16.60 -11.51
CA TRP A 3 5.03 -17.74 -12.30
C TRP A 3 6.23 -17.31 -13.10
N MET A 4 7.36 -17.92 -12.82
CA MET A 4 8.62 -17.63 -13.49
C MET A 4 9.00 -18.81 -14.39
N GLY A 5 9.48 -18.50 -15.60
CA GLY A 5 9.82 -19.52 -16.59
C GLY A 5 10.49 -18.94 -17.82
N GLN A 6 10.37 -19.68 -18.91
CA GLN A 6 10.91 -19.27 -20.21
C GLN A 6 9.89 -19.47 -21.32
N VAL A 7 9.81 -18.50 -22.23
CA VAL A 7 9.03 -18.60 -23.45
C VAL A 7 9.97 -19.05 -24.58
N ASN A 8 9.84 -20.32 -24.98
CA ASN A 8 10.68 -20.91 -25.98
C ASN A 8 9.93 -21.23 -27.29
N ARG A 9 8.59 -21.15 -27.28
CA ARG A 9 7.77 -21.52 -28.44
C ARG A 9 6.44 -20.79 -28.46
N ILE A 10 5.84 -20.75 -29.64
CA ILE A 10 4.46 -20.28 -29.84
C ILE A 10 3.56 -21.51 -29.88
N SER A 11 2.31 -21.35 -29.35
CA SER A 11 1.32 -22.42 -29.37
C SER A 11 0.93 -22.79 -30.81
N PRO A 12 0.80 -24.09 -31.12
CA PRO A 12 0.22 -24.53 -32.41
C PRO A 12 -1.30 -24.26 -32.49
N GLU A 13 -1.98 -24.03 -31.36
CA GLU A 13 -3.42 -23.82 -31.32
C GLU A 13 -3.82 -22.35 -31.53
N ALA A 14 -2.92 -21.41 -31.22
CA ALA A 14 -3.16 -19.97 -31.35
C ALA A 14 -1.81 -19.20 -31.35
N PRO A 15 -1.74 -17.98 -31.93
CA PRO A 15 -0.49 -17.21 -31.98
C PRO A 15 -0.16 -16.57 -30.61
N VAL A 16 -0.01 -17.40 -29.57
CA VAL A 16 0.30 -16.98 -28.21
C VAL A 16 1.56 -17.68 -27.70
N PRO A 17 2.39 -17.00 -26.89
CA PRO A 17 3.58 -17.60 -26.30
C PRO A 17 3.20 -18.68 -25.27
N ILE A 18 3.97 -19.75 -25.20
CA ILE A 18 3.90 -20.77 -24.17
C ILE A 18 5.02 -20.52 -23.17
N LEU A 19 4.66 -20.29 -21.91
CA LEU A 19 5.62 -20.19 -20.80
C LEU A 19 5.83 -21.59 -20.20
N ASP A 20 7.04 -22.10 -20.25
CA ASP A 20 7.44 -23.28 -19.48
C ASP A 20 7.78 -22.82 -18.05
N VAL A 21 6.85 -23.07 -17.11
CA VAL A 21 6.97 -22.60 -15.73
C VAL A 21 8.01 -23.42 -14.98
N SER A 22 9.06 -22.77 -14.51
CA SER A 22 10.13 -23.38 -13.70
C SER A 22 9.91 -23.19 -12.19
N SER A 23 9.25 -22.12 -11.77
CA SER A 23 8.98 -21.84 -10.35
C SER A 23 7.72 -21.01 -10.15
N SER A 24 7.08 -21.19 -8.97
CA SER A 24 5.94 -20.40 -8.50
C SER A 24 6.22 -19.86 -7.11
N ILE A 25 6.06 -18.55 -6.92
CA ILE A 25 6.31 -17.87 -5.65
C ILE A 25 5.07 -17.08 -5.28
N ASP A 26 4.57 -17.28 -4.05
CA ASP A 26 3.52 -16.47 -3.45
C ASP A 26 4.12 -15.42 -2.52
N LYS A 27 3.64 -14.19 -2.64
CA LYS A 27 4.01 -13.08 -1.76
C LYS A 27 2.76 -12.37 -1.25
N PRO A 28 2.76 -11.85 -0.01
CA PRO A 28 1.65 -11.06 0.48
C PRO A 28 1.52 -9.79 -0.36
N GLY A 29 0.30 -9.38 -0.67
CA GLY A 29 0.01 -8.17 -1.43
C GLY A 29 -0.90 -7.22 -0.66
N GLY A 30 -1.00 -5.97 -1.13
CA GLY A 30 -1.89 -4.99 -0.53
C GLY A 30 -1.63 -4.77 0.95
N ALA A 31 -2.68 -4.72 1.76
CA ALA A 31 -2.56 -4.52 3.21
C ALA A 31 -1.67 -5.57 3.91
N ALA A 32 -1.62 -6.81 3.38
CA ALA A 32 -0.73 -7.84 3.93
C ALA A 32 0.75 -7.55 3.66
N ASN A 33 1.07 -6.93 2.52
CA ASN A 33 2.43 -6.45 2.26
C ASN A 33 2.81 -5.28 3.17
N VAL A 34 1.90 -4.35 3.41
CA VAL A 34 2.10 -3.25 4.39
C VAL A 34 2.35 -3.83 5.78
N ALA A 35 1.53 -4.78 6.23
CA ALA A 35 1.67 -5.41 7.54
C ALA A 35 3.01 -6.14 7.70
N LYS A 36 3.44 -6.87 6.65
CA LYS A 36 4.74 -7.54 6.65
C LYS A 36 5.90 -6.53 6.72
N ASN A 37 5.85 -5.46 5.93
CA ASN A 37 6.87 -4.41 5.98
C ASN A 37 6.99 -3.80 7.39
N LEU A 38 5.87 -3.55 8.06
CA LEU A 38 5.84 -3.02 9.42
C LEU A 38 6.42 -4.00 10.43
N SER A 39 6.04 -5.28 10.34
CA SER A 39 6.55 -6.33 11.23
C SER A 39 8.05 -6.54 11.05
N ASP A 40 8.53 -6.62 9.81
CA ASP A 40 9.97 -6.74 9.50
C ASP A 40 10.75 -5.49 9.95
N PHE A 41 10.07 -4.35 10.06
CA PHE A 41 10.63 -3.12 10.60
C PHE A 41 10.58 -3.03 12.14
N GLY A 42 10.04 -4.05 12.81
CA GLY A 42 10.03 -4.17 14.28
C GLY A 42 8.78 -3.57 14.96
N MET A 43 7.69 -3.35 14.21
CA MET A 43 6.41 -2.91 14.77
C MET A 43 5.56 -4.11 15.18
N ASP A 44 4.78 -3.96 16.27
CA ASP A 44 3.70 -4.89 16.58
C ASP A 44 2.48 -4.57 15.71
N VAL A 45 2.04 -5.52 14.90
CA VAL A 45 1.06 -5.29 13.83
C VAL A 45 -0.13 -6.24 13.95
N THR A 46 -1.33 -5.65 13.97
CA THR A 46 -2.57 -6.41 13.74
C THR A 46 -3.07 -6.12 12.33
N LEU A 47 -3.16 -7.16 11.50
CA LEU A 47 -3.73 -7.09 10.16
C LEU A 47 -5.16 -7.59 10.13
N ILE A 48 -6.06 -6.77 9.56
CA ILE A 48 -7.45 -7.13 9.29
C ILE A 48 -7.69 -6.99 7.80
N GLY A 49 -8.17 -8.05 7.18
CA GLY A 49 -8.44 -8.10 5.75
C GLY A 49 -9.58 -9.04 5.42
N LEU A 50 -10.22 -8.81 4.27
CA LEU A 50 -11.29 -9.66 3.75
C LEU A 50 -10.69 -10.71 2.82
N ILE A 51 -11.02 -11.99 3.08
CA ILE A 51 -10.56 -13.14 2.29
C ILE A 51 -11.71 -14.09 1.99
N GLY A 52 -11.54 -14.89 0.95
CA GLY A 52 -12.41 -16.02 0.63
C GLY A 52 -12.15 -17.23 1.52
N LYS A 53 -12.87 -18.33 1.20
CA LYS A 53 -12.57 -19.67 1.73
C LYS A 53 -12.06 -20.54 0.57
N ASP A 54 -10.83 -20.32 0.16
CA ASP A 54 -10.21 -20.92 -1.02
C ASP A 54 -8.72 -21.25 -0.76
N GLU A 55 -8.05 -21.91 -1.71
CA GLU A 55 -6.63 -22.26 -1.63
C GLU A 55 -5.74 -21.02 -1.40
N ALA A 56 -6.10 -19.90 -2.02
CA ALA A 56 -5.33 -18.66 -1.89
C ALA A 56 -5.39 -18.09 -0.47
N SER A 57 -6.52 -18.24 0.23
CA SER A 57 -6.65 -17.82 1.63
C SER A 57 -5.79 -18.67 2.56
N ILE A 58 -5.72 -19.99 2.33
CA ILE A 58 -4.85 -20.91 3.09
C ILE A 58 -3.39 -20.49 2.92
N LYS A 59 -2.98 -20.29 1.66
CA LYS A 59 -1.60 -19.88 1.35
C LYS A 59 -1.24 -18.52 1.94
N LEU A 60 -2.16 -17.56 1.89
CA LEU A 60 -1.96 -16.24 2.49
C LEU A 60 -1.82 -16.36 4.03
N HIS A 61 -2.62 -17.22 4.66
CA HIS A 61 -2.54 -17.46 6.10
C HIS A 61 -1.18 -18.03 6.51
N GLU A 62 -0.65 -19.03 5.77
CA GLU A 62 0.69 -19.59 6.00
C GLU A 62 1.77 -18.51 5.94
N ILE A 63 1.75 -17.66 4.88
CA ILE A 63 2.74 -16.59 4.68
C ILE A 63 2.69 -15.56 5.81
N ILE A 64 1.48 -15.14 6.22
CA ILE A 64 1.34 -14.11 7.26
C ILE A 64 1.65 -14.66 8.64
N SER A 65 1.24 -15.91 8.95
CA SER A 65 1.53 -16.53 10.24
C SER A 65 3.05 -16.67 10.51
N SER A 66 3.85 -16.82 9.45
CA SER A 66 5.32 -16.87 9.56
C SER A 66 5.98 -15.49 9.66
N SER A 67 5.23 -14.40 9.53
CA SER A 67 5.77 -13.02 9.46
C SER A 67 5.69 -12.23 10.76
N GLY A 68 5.25 -12.82 11.87
CA GLY A 68 5.08 -12.14 13.16
C GLY A 68 3.89 -11.17 13.23
N VAL A 69 3.02 -11.16 12.22
CA VAL A 69 1.83 -10.31 12.16
C VAL A 69 0.66 -10.99 12.88
N ASN A 70 0.00 -10.27 13.79
CA ASN A 70 -1.26 -10.72 14.39
C ASN A 70 -2.39 -10.66 13.36
N TYR A 71 -2.67 -11.78 12.70
CA TYR A 71 -3.59 -11.84 11.57
C TYR A 71 -5.02 -12.15 12.02
N LYS A 72 -5.96 -11.26 11.72
CA LYS A 72 -7.39 -11.37 12.03
C LYS A 72 -8.23 -11.23 10.75
N PRO A 73 -8.28 -12.28 9.89
CA PRO A 73 -9.02 -12.22 8.64
C PRO A 73 -10.53 -12.22 8.87
N ILE A 74 -11.25 -11.53 7.98
CA ILE A 74 -12.70 -11.63 7.82
C ILE A 74 -12.95 -12.60 6.68
N GLU A 75 -13.44 -13.80 6.99
CA GLU A 75 -13.70 -14.83 5.99
C GLU A 75 -15.12 -14.76 5.44
N ASP A 76 -15.25 -14.75 4.11
CA ASP A 76 -16.53 -14.86 3.42
C ASP A 76 -16.44 -15.85 2.24
N SER A 77 -17.17 -16.96 2.34
CA SER A 77 -17.21 -17.99 1.27
C SER A 77 -17.85 -17.53 -0.04
N LYS A 78 -18.46 -16.34 -0.06
CA LYS A 78 -19.12 -15.78 -1.25
C LYS A 78 -18.19 -14.92 -2.10
N ILE A 79 -16.96 -14.72 -1.65
CA ILE A 79 -15.94 -13.98 -2.38
C ILE A 79 -14.69 -14.82 -2.59
N ARG A 80 -13.90 -14.45 -3.58
CA ARG A 80 -12.58 -15.03 -3.82
C ARG A 80 -11.49 -14.19 -3.13
N THR A 81 -10.49 -14.88 -2.59
CA THR A 81 -9.26 -14.19 -2.16
C THR A 81 -8.57 -13.57 -3.37
N THR A 82 -8.25 -12.29 -3.29
CA THR A 82 -7.63 -11.57 -4.41
C THR A 82 -6.25 -12.15 -4.73
N ILE A 83 -6.05 -12.56 -5.98
CA ILE A 83 -4.76 -12.98 -6.53
C ILE A 83 -4.41 -12.07 -7.70
N LYS A 84 -3.18 -11.56 -7.71
CA LYS A 84 -2.56 -10.93 -8.87
C LYS A 84 -1.42 -11.82 -9.35
N LEU A 85 -1.73 -12.67 -10.34
CA LEU A 85 -0.75 -13.57 -10.95
C LEU A 85 0.07 -12.81 -12.00
N ARG A 86 1.37 -12.76 -11.79
CA ARG A 86 2.35 -12.21 -12.74
C ARG A 86 3.10 -13.34 -13.42
N VAL A 87 3.07 -13.33 -14.73
CA VAL A 87 3.76 -14.28 -15.59
C VAL A 87 5.05 -13.62 -16.06
N ILE A 88 6.19 -14.23 -15.71
CA ILE A 88 7.52 -13.65 -15.91
C ILE A 88 8.36 -14.58 -16.81
N ASP A 89 8.79 -14.06 -17.94
CA ASP A 89 9.79 -14.69 -18.80
C ASP A 89 11.16 -14.11 -18.46
N LYS A 90 12.08 -14.94 -17.99
CA LYS A 90 13.42 -14.54 -17.51
C LYS A 90 13.31 -13.45 -16.43
N ASN A 91 13.34 -12.18 -16.76
CA ASN A 91 13.21 -11.06 -15.82
C ASN A 91 12.14 -10.05 -16.27
N GLN A 92 11.35 -10.38 -17.29
CA GLN A 92 10.35 -9.49 -17.85
C GLN A 92 8.93 -9.99 -17.57
N GLN A 93 8.08 -9.15 -17.01
CA GLN A 93 6.66 -9.45 -16.88
C GLN A 93 6.00 -9.40 -18.26
N ILE A 94 5.48 -10.54 -18.73
CA ILE A 94 4.81 -10.66 -20.04
C ILE A 94 3.28 -10.59 -19.92
N MET A 95 2.73 -10.96 -18.75
CA MET A 95 1.29 -10.94 -18.51
C MET A 95 0.97 -10.77 -17.01
N ARG A 96 -0.20 -10.22 -16.72
CA ARG A 96 -0.81 -10.25 -15.38
C ARG A 96 -2.24 -10.73 -15.48
N ILE A 97 -2.62 -11.67 -14.61
CA ILE A 97 -3.98 -12.20 -14.50
C ILE A 97 -4.49 -11.83 -13.11
N ASP A 98 -5.61 -11.10 -13.06
CA ASP A 98 -6.21 -10.64 -11.80
C ASP A 98 -7.45 -11.49 -11.48
N HIS A 99 -7.40 -12.25 -10.38
CA HIS A 99 -8.54 -12.94 -9.78
C HIS A 99 -9.03 -12.10 -8.62
N GLU A 100 -10.15 -11.40 -8.80
CA GLU A 100 -10.65 -10.48 -7.78
C GLU A 100 -12.17 -10.30 -7.87
N ASP A 101 -12.80 -10.07 -6.74
CA ASP A 101 -14.21 -9.69 -6.63
C ASP A 101 -14.31 -8.25 -6.14
N LYS A 102 -15.24 -7.48 -6.72
CA LYS A 102 -15.52 -6.10 -6.31
C LYS A 102 -16.74 -6.01 -5.40
N ASN A 103 -17.33 -7.13 -5.03
CA ASN A 103 -18.56 -7.18 -4.27
C ASN A 103 -18.31 -6.89 -2.79
N LEU A 104 -19.17 -6.05 -2.24
CA LEU A 104 -19.18 -5.75 -0.81
C LEU A 104 -19.65 -6.96 -0.02
N SER A 105 -18.83 -7.48 0.87
CA SER A 105 -19.28 -8.46 1.85
C SER A 105 -20.06 -7.77 2.98
N LYS A 106 -21.30 -8.21 3.22
CA LYS A 106 -22.12 -7.76 4.36
C LYS A 106 -21.46 -8.10 5.72
N LYS A 107 -20.58 -9.11 5.75
CA LYS A 107 -19.83 -9.51 6.94
C LYS A 107 -18.84 -8.46 7.42
N VAL A 108 -18.29 -7.63 6.52
CA VAL A 108 -17.30 -6.61 6.86
C VAL A 108 -17.83 -5.66 7.94
N ILE A 109 -19.04 -5.14 7.77
CA ILE A 109 -19.63 -4.17 8.70
C ILE A 109 -19.78 -4.75 10.11
N SER A 110 -20.28 -6.01 10.19
CA SER A 110 -20.47 -6.68 11.50
C SER A 110 -19.15 -7.07 12.15
N ALA A 111 -18.18 -7.56 11.36
CA ALA A 111 -16.88 -8.00 11.87
C ALA A 111 -16.00 -6.83 12.35
N LEU A 112 -16.21 -5.62 11.84
CA LEU A 112 -15.42 -4.45 12.22
C LEU A 112 -15.99 -3.65 13.40
N LYS A 113 -17.25 -3.92 13.82
CA LYS A 113 -17.82 -3.30 15.03
C LYS A 113 -16.96 -3.48 16.30
N PRO A 114 -16.42 -4.67 16.62
CA PRO A 114 -15.55 -4.85 17.78
C PRO A 114 -14.25 -4.04 17.69
N ILE A 115 -13.73 -3.80 16.49
CA ILE A 115 -12.48 -3.05 16.29
C ILE A 115 -12.65 -1.61 16.72
N GLU A 116 -13.81 -1.02 16.49
CA GLU A 116 -14.11 0.34 16.90
C GLU A 116 -14.00 0.54 18.43
N THR A 117 -14.23 -0.50 19.22
CA THR A 117 -14.12 -0.44 20.69
C THR A 117 -12.69 -0.63 21.19
N THR A 118 -11.79 -1.11 20.35
CA THR A 118 -10.39 -1.41 20.70
C THR A 118 -9.38 -0.49 20.03
N LEU A 119 -9.82 0.57 19.34
CA LEU A 119 -8.93 1.51 18.63
C LEU A 119 -7.90 2.16 19.57
N ASN A 120 -8.27 2.44 20.81
CA ASN A 120 -7.39 3.02 21.83
C ASN A 120 -6.21 2.12 22.24
N ASN A 121 -6.20 0.85 21.82
CA ASN A 121 -5.08 -0.07 22.06
C ASN A 121 -3.98 0.04 21.00
N TYR A 122 -4.13 0.94 20.02
CA TYR A 122 -3.20 1.10 18.93
C TYR A 122 -2.61 2.51 18.87
N ASP A 123 -1.32 2.63 18.61
CA ASP A 123 -0.61 3.90 18.45
C ASP A 123 -0.89 4.56 17.09
N GLY A 124 -1.33 3.78 16.11
CA GLY A 124 -1.68 4.27 14.78
C GLY A 124 -2.50 3.27 13.97
N ILE A 125 -3.17 3.77 12.95
CA ILE A 125 -4.00 2.97 12.04
C ILE A 125 -3.59 3.25 10.61
N ILE A 126 -3.31 2.19 9.86
CA ILE A 126 -3.07 2.28 8.42
C ILE A 126 -4.27 1.71 7.68
N ILE A 127 -4.76 2.45 6.71
CA ILE A 127 -5.87 2.06 5.84
C ILE A 127 -5.33 1.96 4.41
N SER A 128 -5.17 0.71 3.93
CA SER A 128 -4.81 0.43 2.54
C SER A 128 -6.09 0.14 1.75
N ASP A 129 -6.55 1.10 0.97
CA ASP A 129 -7.73 0.94 0.13
C ASP A 129 -7.32 0.48 -1.28
N TYR A 130 -7.87 -0.63 -1.71
CA TYR A 130 -7.68 -1.20 -3.05
C TYR A 130 -8.99 -1.21 -3.86
N ASP A 131 -10.01 -0.49 -3.38
CA ASP A 131 -11.35 -0.42 -4.00
C ASP A 131 -12.02 -1.79 -4.20
N LYS A 132 -11.81 -2.68 -3.21
CA LYS A 132 -12.38 -4.04 -3.18
C LYS A 132 -13.58 -4.17 -2.23
N GLY A 133 -14.26 -3.06 -1.96
CA GLY A 133 -15.51 -3.04 -1.20
C GLY A 133 -15.36 -3.12 0.34
N MET A 134 -14.18 -3.35 0.89
CA MET A 134 -13.98 -3.47 2.34
C MET A 134 -13.92 -2.11 3.04
N VAL A 135 -13.18 -1.16 2.50
CA VAL A 135 -12.79 0.07 3.22
C VAL A 135 -13.89 1.13 3.24
N LYS A 136 -14.49 1.42 2.08
CA LYS A 136 -15.46 2.53 1.92
C LYS A 136 -16.63 2.52 2.91
N PRO A 137 -17.24 1.37 3.27
CA PRO A 137 -18.39 1.36 4.19
C PRO A 137 -18.08 1.78 5.62
N ILE A 138 -16.82 1.70 6.02
CA ILE A 138 -16.40 1.82 7.43
C ILE A 138 -15.41 2.96 7.66
N VAL A 139 -14.67 3.38 6.61
CA VAL A 139 -13.53 4.29 6.75
C VAL A 139 -13.90 5.61 7.42
N LYS A 140 -15.04 6.22 7.07
CA LYS A 140 -15.48 7.48 7.68
C LYS A 140 -15.64 7.36 9.19
N LYS A 141 -16.21 6.25 9.66
CA LYS A 141 -16.44 6.00 11.07
C LYS A 141 -15.15 5.74 11.82
N ILE A 142 -14.24 4.94 11.25
CA ILE A 142 -12.92 4.67 11.82
C ILE A 142 -12.11 5.98 11.91
N LEU A 143 -12.05 6.77 10.84
CA LEU A 143 -11.30 8.02 10.82
C LEU A 143 -11.86 9.05 11.82
N SER A 144 -13.20 9.18 11.91
CA SER A 144 -13.79 10.09 12.88
C SER A 144 -13.43 9.67 14.31
N LYS A 145 -13.61 8.38 14.64
CA LYS A 145 -13.31 7.89 15.99
C LYS A 145 -11.82 7.96 16.33
N ALA A 146 -10.94 7.62 15.39
CA ALA A 146 -9.50 7.75 15.59
C ALA A 146 -9.09 9.22 15.82
N PHE A 147 -9.70 10.14 15.06
CA PHE A 147 -9.48 11.59 15.25
C PHE A 147 -9.89 12.05 16.66
N ASP A 148 -11.07 11.63 17.13
CA ASP A 148 -11.58 11.97 18.46
C ASP A 148 -10.71 11.38 19.60
N LEU A 149 -10.06 10.24 19.35
CA LEU A 149 -9.11 9.57 20.26
C LEU A 149 -7.66 10.08 20.12
N GLY A 150 -7.37 10.97 19.18
CA GLY A 150 -6.00 11.45 18.92
C GLY A 150 -5.08 10.42 18.24
N ILE A 151 -5.63 9.33 17.71
CA ILE A 151 -4.86 8.27 17.05
C ILE A 151 -4.51 8.70 15.61
N LYS A 152 -3.25 8.60 15.25
CA LYS A 152 -2.77 8.96 13.91
C LYS A 152 -3.23 7.93 12.88
N THR A 153 -3.83 8.42 11.79
CA THR A 153 -4.35 7.57 10.71
C THR A 153 -3.64 7.86 9.40
N PHE A 154 -3.15 6.82 8.77
CA PHE A 154 -2.40 6.87 7.50
C PHE A 154 -3.23 6.16 6.44
N VAL A 155 -3.51 6.83 5.33
CA VAL A 155 -4.37 6.27 4.28
C VAL A 155 -3.62 6.19 2.97
N ASP A 156 -3.58 5.00 2.39
CA ASP A 156 -3.23 4.75 1.00
C ASP A 156 -4.54 4.63 0.20
N PRO A 157 -4.95 5.70 -0.51
CA PRO A 157 -6.27 5.77 -1.09
C PRO A 157 -6.37 5.07 -2.44
N LYS A 158 -7.61 4.73 -2.85
CA LYS A 158 -7.92 4.28 -4.21
C LYS A 158 -9.17 4.96 -4.74
N GLY A 159 -9.23 5.09 -6.09
CA GLY A 159 -10.37 5.69 -6.79
C GLY A 159 -10.23 7.19 -7.00
N SER A 160 -11.32 7.83 -7.43
CA SER A 160 -11.39 9.26 -7.80
C SER A 160 -12.17 10.13 -6.81
N ASP A 161 -12.62 9.56 -5.68
CA ASP A 161 -13.30 10.30 -4.61
C ASP A 161 -12.60 10.10 -3.28
N PHE A 162 -11.87 11.11 -2.83
CA PHE A 162 -11.18 11.11 -1.56
C PHE A 162 -12.01 11.69 -0.40
N SER A 163 -13.28 12.02 -0.63
CA SER A 163 -14.17 12.56 0.42
C SER A 163 -14.37 11.58 1.59
N PHE A 164 -14.16 10.30 1.34
CA PHE A 164 -14.20 9.23 2.36
C PHE A 164 -13.09 9.35 3.40
N TYR A 165 -11.95 9.97 3.06
CA TYR A 165 -10.74 10.02 3.89
C TYR A 165 -10.57 11.35 4.63
N LYS A 166 -11.65 12.12 4.80
CA LYS A 166 -11.63 13.36 5.62
C LYS A 166 -11.11 13.08 7.03
N LYS A 167 -10.33 14.04 7.58
CA LYS A 167 -9.73 14.00 8.92
C LYS A 167 -8.65 12.93 9.09
N ALA A 168 -8.20 12.25 8.02
CA ALA A 168 -7.01 11.42 8.12
C ALA A 168 -5.80 12.28 8.54
N PHE A 169 -4.93 11.71 9.37
CA PHE A 169 -3.67 12.37 9.74
C PHE A 169 -2.79 12.58 8.49
N LEU A 170 -2.65 11.55 7.68
CA LEU A 170 -1.91 11.59 6.42
C LEU A 170 -2.63 10.80 5.32
N LEU A 171 -2.71 11.38 4.13
CA LEU A 171 -3.19 10.73 2.90
C LEU A 171 -2.03 10.64 1.90
N LYS A 172 -1.81 9.44 1.33
CA LYS A 172 -0.69 9.16 0.41
C LYS A 172 -1.18 8.65 -0.96
N PRO A 173 -1.75 9.46 -1.84
CA PRO A 173 -2.00 9.05 -3.21
C PRO A 173 -0.71 9.01 -4.04
N ASN A 174 -0.70 8.22 -5.12
CA ASN A 174 0.24 8.44 -6.20
C ASN A 174 -0.23 9.58 -7.12
N LEU A 175 0.64 10.02 -8.05
CA LEU A 175 0.34 11.15 -8.94
C LEU A 175 -0.94 10.92 -9.76
N SER A 176 -1.12 9.71 -10.32
CA SER A 176 -2.32 9.38 -11.12
C SER A 176 -3.60 9.45 -10.28
N GLU A 177 -3.57 8.95 -9.06
CA GLU A 177 -4.70 9.00 -8.12
C GLU A 177 -4.99 10.43 -7.67
N PHE A 178 -3.95 11.21 -7.42
CA PHE A 178 -4.08 12.64 -7.11
C PHE A 178 -4.73 13.41 -8.28
N GLU A 179 -4.22 13.22 -9.49
CA GLU A 179 -4.73 13.88 -10.69
C GLU A 179 -6.15 13.45 -11.06
N ALA A 180 -6.52 12.20 -10.78
CA ALA A 180 -7.89 11.72 -10.96
C ALA A 180 -8.90 12.48 -10.09
N VAL A 181 -8.47 13.04 -8.95
CA VAL A 181 -9.32 13.82 -8.04
C VAL A 181 -9.31 15.31 -8.32
N VAL A 182 -8.13 15.88 -8.66
CA VAL A 182 -7.97 17.33 -8.78
C VAL A 182 -7.75 17.81 -10.20
N GLY A 183 -7.66 16.90 -11.16
CA GLY A 183 -7.28 17.15 -12.56
C GLY A 183 -5.78 17.32 -12.75
N VAL A 184 -5.31 17.04 -13.97
CA VAL A 184 -3.90 17.17 -14.37
C VAL A 184 -3.40 18.59 -14.19
N SER A 185 -2.18 18.74 -13.66
CA SER A 185 -1.57 20.06 -13.43
C SER A 185 -0.68 20.47 -14.60
N LYS A 186 -0.81 21.70 -15.08
CA LYS A 186 -0.03 22.22 -16.22
C LYS A 186 1.43 22.54 -15.84
N ASN A 187 1.67 22.85 -14.57
CA ASN A 187 2.99 23.22 -14.05
C ASN A 187 3.08 22.98 -12.54
N ILE A 188 4.28 23.12 -11.99
CA ILE A 188 4.57 22.90 -10.55
C ILE A 188 3.75 23.84 -9.66
N LYS A 189 3.50 25.07 -10.05
CA LYS A 189 2.71 26.03 -9.26
C LYS A 189 1.28 25.55 -9.11
N GLU A 190 0.63 25.17 -10.20
CA GLU A 190 -0.73 24.62 -10.18
C GLU A 190 -0.81 23.31 -9.37
N PHE A 191 0.19 22.43 -9.51
CA PHE A 191 0.28 21.20 -8.70
C PHE A 191 0.30 21.51 -7.19
N LYS A 192 1.12 22.48 -6.77
CA LYS A 192 1.20 22.90 -5.37
C LYS A 192 -0.10 23.53 -4.86
N GLU A 193 -0.76 24.37 -5.67
CA GLU A 193 -2.04 24.96 -5.33
C GLU A 193 -3.14 23.91 -5.18
N LYS A 194 -3.23 22.94 -6.09
CA LYS A 194 -4.17 21.83 -6.05
C LYS A 194 -3.94 20.94 -4.83
N GLY A 195 -2.68 20.63 -4.51
CA GLY A 195 -2.33 19.81 -3.36
C GLY A 195 -2.76 20.46 -2.05
N GLU A 196 -2.45 21.75 -1.86
CA GLU A 196 -2.86 22.47 -0.64
C GLU A 196 -4.37 22.63 -0.55
N LYS A 197 -5.06 22.88 -1.69
CA LYS A 197 -6.53 22.95 -1.75
C LYS A 197 -7.16 21.60 -1.35
N LEU A 198 -6.64 20.49 -1.85
CA LEU A 198 -7.12 19.15 -1.52
C LEU A 198 -6.88 18.83 -0.04
N ARG A 199 -5.67 19.10 0.48
CA ARG A 199 -5.31 18.91 1.88
C ARG A 199 -6.30 19.64 2.80
N LYS A 200 -6.57 20.92 2.54
CA LYS A 200 -7.53 21.74 3.30
C LYS A 200 -8.96 21.21 3.19
N LYS A 201 -9.41 20.90 1.96
CA LYS A 201 -10.77 20.39 1.69
C LYS A 201 -11.08 19.12 2.48
N LEU A 202 -10.07 18.25 2.65
CA LEU A 202 -10.19 17.00 3.39
C LEU A 202 -9.81 17.13 4.88
N SER A 203 -9.40 18.31 5.34
CA SER A 203 -8.95 18.54 6.72
C SER A 203 -7.81 17.58 7.12
N LEU A 204 -6.87 17.33 6.21
CA LEU A 204 -5.71 16.50 6.47
C LEU A 204 -4.62 17.31 7.18
N GLN A 205 -3.88 16.66 8.09
CA GLN A 205 -2.65 17.28 8.61
C GLN A 205 -1.57 17.27 7.53
N TYR A 206 -1.42 16.15 6.81
CA TYR A 206 -0.45 15.96 5.75
C TYR A 206 -1.08 15.33 4.50
N LEU A 207 -0.63 15.76 3.32
CA LEU A 207 -0.87 15.07 2.05
C LEU A 207 0.51 14.76 1.44
N LEU A 208 0.79 13.50 1.14
CA LEU A 208 2.04 13.06 0.51
C LEU A 208 1.72 12.48 -0.87
N VAL A 209 2.09 13.17 -1.94
CA VAL A 209 1.92 12.66 -3.30
C VAL A 209 3.20 11.98 -3.74
N THR A 210 3.12 10.69 -4.10
CA THR A 210 4.27 9.95 -4.68
C THR A 210 4.27 10.11 -6.20
N GLU A 211 5.43 10.47 -6.77
CA GLU A 211 5.58 10.88 -8.17
C GLU A 211 6.51 9.93 -8.97
N GLY A 212 6.63 8.67 -8.50
CA GLY A 212 7.48 7.64 -9.11
C GLY A 212 8.94 8.07 -9.16
N LYS A 213 9.55 8.05 -10.34
CA LYS A 213 10.96 8.43 -10.52
C LYS A 213 11.30 9.88 -10.13
N LYS A 214 10.31 10.74 -9.96
CA LYS A 214 10.54 12.12 -9.47
C LYS A 214 10.63 12.20 -7.94
N GLY A 215 10.24 11.14 -7.24
CA GLY A 215 10.21 11.11 -5.79
C GLY A 215 8.84 11.39 -5.21
N MET A 216 8.73 12.32 -4.28
CA MET A 216 7.45 12.62 -3.62
C MET A 216 7.37 14.06 -3.13
N THR A 217 6.17 14.61 -3.05
CA THR A 217 5.92 15.96 -2.53
C THR A 217 5.00 15.90 -1.31
N LEU A 218 5.50 16.43 -0.19
CA LEU A 218 4.76 16.61 1.05
C LEU A 218 4.07 17.97 1.08
N PHE A 219 2.79 18.00 1.37
CA PHE A 219 2.00 19.21 1.64
C PHE A 219 1.68 19.30 3.13
N GLU A 220 2.08 20.40 3.74
CA GLU A 220 1.82 20.79 5.11
C GLU A 220 1.01 22.09 5.14
N SER A 221 0.68 22.61 6.34
CA SER A 221 0.04 23.93 6.42
C SER A 221 0.95 25.00 5.80
N LYS A 222 0.48 25.61 4.71
CA LYS A 222 1.13 26.72 3.99
C LYS A 222 2.51 26.39 3.38
N LYS A 223 2.92 25.12 3.36
CA LYS A 223 4.23 24.70 2.84
C LYS A 223 4.09 23.42 2.01
N SER A 224 4.88 23.31 0.96
CA SER A 224 5.10 22.06 0.23
C SER A 224 6.60 21.82 0.03
N THR A 225 7.04 20.58 0.29
CA THR A 225 8.44 20.19 0.16
C THR A 225 8.54 18.98 -0.75
N SER A 226 9.36 19.07 -1.79
CA SER A 226 9.60 17.95 -2.72
C SER A 226 10.89 17.24 -2.30
N TYR A 227 10.83 15.91 -2.35
CA TYR A 227 11.94 15.00 -2.05
C TYR A 227 12.23 14.20 -3.32
N SER A 228 13.38 14.42 -3.93
CA SER A 228 13.80 13.70 -5.14
C SER A 228 13.98 12.23 -4.84
N ALA A 229 13.62 11.36 -5.78
CA ALA A 229 13.90 9.95 -5.65
C ALA A 229 15.42 9.70 -5.58
N SER A 230 15.84 8.72 -4.77
CA SER A 230 17.21 8.22 -4.85
C SER A 230 17.43 7.60 -6.25
N GLN A 231 18.56 7.95 -6.88
CA GLN A 231 18.95 7.36 -8.16
C GLN A 231 19.33 5.89 -7.91
N GLN A 232 18.45 4.99 -8.29
CA GLN A 232 18.59 3.55 -8.11
C GLN A 232 18.16 2.84 -9.38
N ASP A 233 18.77 1.71 -9.68
CA ASP A 233 18.32 0.83 -10.75
C ASP A 233 16.96 0.23 -10.39
N VAL A 234 15.95 0.51 -11.19
CA VAL A 234 14.58 0.03 -10.96
C VAL A 234 14.40 -1.33 -11.60
N PHE A 235 14.21 -2.36 -10.77
CA PHE A 235 13.90 -3.70 -11.22
C PHE A 235 12.38 -3.95 -11.23
N ASP A 236 11.69 -3.66 -10.12
CA ASP A 236 10.24 -3.83 -9.99
C ASP A 236 9.65 -2.78 -9.06
N VAL A 237 8.65 -2.04 -9.53
CA VAL A 237 7.96 -0.99 -8.73
C VAL A 237 6.85 -1.54 -7.82
N THR A 238 6.60 -2.86 -7.86
CA THR A 238 5.53 -3.49 -7.09
C THR A 238 5.79 -3.36 -5.59
N GLY A 239 4.83 -2.78 -4.87
CA GLY A 239 4.92 -2.62 -3.41
C GLY A 239 5.71 -1.40 -2.93
N ALA A 240 6.29 -0.57 -3.83
CA ALA A 240 6.99 0.64 -3.41
C ALA A 240 6.09 1.60 -2.61
N GLY A 241 4.83 1.75 -3.00
CA GLY A 241 3.85 2.55 -2.26
C GLY A 241 3.55 1.98 -0.87
N ASP A 242 3.49 0.65 -0.75
CA ASP A 242 3.30 -0.05 0.52
C ASP A 242 4.52 0.16 1.45
N THR A 243 5.72 0.10 0.89
CA THR A 243 6.97 0.39 1.61
C THR A 243 6.98 1.84 2.12
N VAL A 244 6.60 2.81 1.27
CA VAL A 244 6.53 4.22 1.67
C VAL A 244 5.60 4.39 2.88
N ILE A 245 4.37 3.89 2.82
CA ILE A 245 3.40 4.10 3.91
C ILE A 245 3.82 3.37 5.19
N SER A 246 4.44 2.19 5.08
CA SER A 246 4.93 1.42 6.22
C SER A 246 6.05 2.15 6.97
N ILE A 247 7.11 2.56 6.26
CA ILE A 247 8.25 3.24 6.89
C ILE A 247 7.86 4.63 7.41
N LEU A 248 7.07 5.38 6.63
CA LEU A 248 6.57 6.69 7.04
C LEU A 248 5.78 6.62 8.35
N SER A 249 4.81 5.70 8.43
CA SER A 249 3.98 5.55 9.63
C SER A 249 4.79 5.07 10.83
N SER A 250 5.72 4.12 10.66
CA SER A 250 6.61 3.64 11.71
C SER A 250 7.42 4.79 12.34
N TYR A 251 8.04 5.65 11.51
CA TYR A 251 8.81 6.79 12.00
C TYR A 251 7.94 7.80 12.75
N ILE A 252 6.74 8.09 12.25
CA ILE A 252 5.82 9.05 12.89
C ILE A 252 5.27 8.50 14.21
N ILE A 253 4.94 7.21 14.28
CA ILE A 253 4.48 6.53 15.50
C ILE A 253 5.62 6.51 16.53
N ALA A 254 6.86 6.29 16.11
CA ALA A 254 8.06 6.37 16.95
C ALA A 254 8.45 7.81 17.35
N GLY A 255 7.60 8.82 17.08
CA GLY A 255 7.80 10.22 17.51
C GLY A 255 8.80 11.00 16.65
N ARG A 256 9.20 10.49 15.50
CA ARG A 256 10.11 11.23 14.60
C ARG A 256 9.36 12.32 13.82
N SER A 257 10.09 13.33 13.36
CA SER A 257 9.53 14.43 12.57
C SER A 257 9.01 13.93 11.22
N ILE A 258 7.97 14.60 10.68
CA ILE A 258 7.42 14.28 9.36
C ILE A 258 8.49 14.36 8.25
N ALA A 259 9.39 15.34 8.32
CA ALA A 259 10.47 15.49 7.35
C ALA A 259 11.43 14.29 7.36
N SER A 260 11.81 13.80 8.55
CA SER A 260 12.62 12.59 8.71
C SER A 260 11.87 11.35 8.19
N ALA A 261 10.58 11.20 8.54
CA ALA A 261 9.76 10.07 8.09
C ALA A 261 9.65 10.03 6.56
N VAL A 262 9.40 11.16 5.89
CA VAL A 262 9.35 11.24 4.43
C VAL A 262 10.70 10.95 3.79
N LYS A 263 11.80 11.52 4.31
CA LYS A 263 13.15 11.22 3.81
C LYS A 263 13.45 9.72 3.87
N MET A 264 13.20 9.09 5.00
CA MET A 264 13.50 7.67 5.20
C MET A 264 12.58 6.77 4.38
N SER A 265 11.30 7.11 4.24
CA SER A 265 10.38 6.36 3.36
C SER A 265 10.74 6.46 1.88
N ASN A 266 11.30 7.60 1.45
CA ASN A 266 11.80 7.79 0.09
C ASN A 266 13.03 6.91 -0.20
N ILE A 267 13.98 6.84 0.74
CA ILE A 267 15.14 5.94 0.64
C ILE A 267 14.67 4.47 0.62
N ALA A 268 13.76 4.10 1.51
CA ALA A 268 13.22 2.74 1.57
C ALA A 268 12.49 2.34 0.27
N ALA A 269 11.74 3.25 -0.34
CA ALA A 269 11.14 3.03 -1.64
C ALA A 269 12.20 2.73 -2.71
N GLY A 270 13.30 3.48 -2.74
CA GLY A 270 14.44 3.22 -3.62
C GLY A 270 15.05 1.83 -3.43
N LEU A 271 15.23 1.39 -2.18
CA LEU A 271 15.72 0.04 -1.87
C LEU A 271 14.73 -1.05 -2.30
N SER A 272 13.44 -0.83 -2.14
CA SER A 272 12.41 -1.81 -2.48
C SER A 272 12.31 -2.08 -3.97
N VAL A 273 12.48 -1.07 -4.82
CA VAL A 273 12.35 -1.22 -6.29
C VAL A 273 13.54 -1.92 -6.95
N GLN A 274 14.62 -2.17 -6.23
CA GLN A 274 15.77 -2.96 -6.70
C GLN A 274 15.54 -4.47 -6.61
N LYS A 275 14.50 -4.90 -5.89
CA LYS A 275 14.21 -6.30 -5.59
C LYS A 275 12.97 -6.74 -6.39
N LEU A 276 12.91 -8.02 -6.76
CA LEU A 276 11.75 -8.59 -7.47
C LEU A 276 10.54 -8.70 -6.54
N GLY A 277 9.43 -8.12 -6.95
CA GLY A 277 8.14 -8.18 -6.26
C GLY A 277 8.11 -7.44 -4.94
N SER A 278 7.00 -7.59 -4.21
CA SER A 278 6.85 -7.02 -2.87
C SER A 278 7.90 -7.57 -1.92
N THR A 279 8.83 -6.73 -1.50
CA THR A 279 9.90 -7.07 -0.55
C THR A 279 9.97 -6.02 0.54
N SER A 280 10.21 -6.45 1.76
CA SER A 280 10.42 -5.56 2.89
C SER A 280 11.84 -4.97 2.92
N VAL A 281 11.94 -3.81 3.55
CA VAL A 281 13.21 -3.14 3.86
C VAL A 281 13.37 -3.18 5.38
N ASN A 282 14.47 -3.77 5.85
CA ASN A 282 14.74 -3.82 7.27
C ASN A 282 15.49 -2.57 7.79
N GLN A 283 15.54 -2.42 9.12
CA GLN A 283 16.16 -1.26 9.76
C GLN A 283 17.65 -1.12 9.43
N ASN A 284 18.39 -2.23 9.31
CA ASN A 284 19.83 -2.20 9.03
C ASN A 284 20.11 -1.75 7.59
N GLU A 285 19.35 -2.27 6.61
CA GLU A 285 19.44 -1.83 5.21
C GLU A 285 19.17 -0.33 5.08
N LEU A 286 18.09 0.13 5.75
CA LEU A 286 17.72 1.54 5.72
C LEU A 286 18.74 2.44 6.41
N ALA A 287 19.27 2.03 7.57
CA ALA A 287 20.30 2.77 8.30
C ALA A 287 21.61 2.87 7.50
N HIS A 288 22.01 1.80 6.81
CA HIS A 288 23.20 1.81 5.95
C HIS A 288 23.03 2.78 4.78
N GLU A 289 21.89 2.71 4.07
CA GLU A 289 21.66 3.57 2.90
C GLU A 289 21.48 5.05 3.27
N SER A 290 20.92 5.34 4.43
CA SER A 290 20.70 6.73 4.90
C SER A 290 21.99 7.50 5.24
N LYS A 291 23.13 6.81 5.37
CA LYS A 291 24.45 7.40 5.65
C LYS A 291 25.23 7.77 4.39
N LYS A 292 24.79 7.28 3.24
CA LYS A 292 25.32 7.67 1.93
C LYS A 292 24.74 9.01 1.49
#